data_954e03e23dc4ba8cf6875136b5fb9189
#
_entry.id   954e03e23dc4ba8cf6875136b5fb9189
#
_cell.length_a   1.000
_cell.length_b   1.000
_cell.length_c   1.000
_cell.angle_alpha   90.00
_cell.angle_beta   90.00
_cell.angle_gamma   90.00
#
_symmetry.space_group_name_H-M   'P 1'
#
loop_
_entity.id
_entity.type
_entity.pdbx_description
1 polymer ?
#
loop_
_entity_poly.entity_id
_entity_poly.type
_entity_poly.pdbx_seq_one_letter_code
_entity_poly.pdbx_strand_id
1 'polypeptide(L)'
;MGRRKLCAASAVGPDSDRVLMAANDWLSERRTEVAADRILDAAEELFTRHDPGSVGMNEIAKAAGCSRATLYRYYENREALRTAYVNRETYRLFDAIKEKISGITDPRERLGAGIATTLRLVRESPALSSWFATTQPPIGAELAEQSDVITALAAAFVNSLGADDPAVVENRGRWLVRVITSLLIFPGRDVADELAMVEEFVVPIVVPVEQRA
;
A
#
# COMPACT_ATOMS: atom_id res chain seq x y z
N MET A 1 72.76 29.04 1.36
CA MET A 1 71.38 29.54 0.90
C MET A 1 70.55 28.34 0.57
N GLY A 2 69.69 27.87 1.52
CA GLY A 2 68.87 26.69 1.37
C GLY A 2 67.42 27.12 1.61
N ARG A 3 66.60 27.11 0.55
CA ARG A 3 65.15 27.38 0.64
C ARG A 3 64.43 26.12 1.10
N ARG A 4 63.87 26.14 2.32
CA ARG A 4 62.89 25.15 2.78
C ARG A 4 61.52 25.46 2.12
N LYS A 5 61.00 24.49 1.34
CA LYS A 5 59.62 24.49 0.90
C LYS A 5 58.74 24.00 2.05
N LEU A 6 57.88 24.84 2.57
CA LEU A 6 56.76 24.41 3.44
C LEU A 6 55.68 23.76 2.55
N CYS A 7 55.42 22.49 2.81
CA CYS A 7 54.21 21.86 2.38
C CYS A 7 53.08 22.31 3.33
N ALA A 8 52.13 23.07 2.79
CA ALA A 8 50.86 23.35 3.49
C ALA A 8 49.99 22.10 3.41
N ALA A 9 49.85 21.39 4.53
CA ALA A 9 48.81 20.39 4.70
C ALA A 9 47.49 21.13 4.91
N SER A 10 46.60 21.07 3.92
CA SER A 10 45.20 21.52 4.08
C SER A 10 44.52 20.60 5.10
N ALA A 11 44.25 21.13 6.29
CA ALA A 11 43.41 20.48 7.29
C ALA A 11 41.97 20.51 6.77
N VAL A 12 41.48 19.35 6.36
CA VAL A 12 40.03 19.12 6.14
C VAL A 12 39.39 19.17 7.53
N GLY A 13 38.54 20.14 7.76
CA GLY A 13 37.88 20.36 9.06
C GLY A 13 36.85 19.26 9.36
N PRO A 14 36.54 19.04 10.64
CA PRO A 14 35.59 17.99 11.10
C PRO A 14 34.17 18.13 10.56
N ASP A 15 33.82 19.23 9.93
CA ASP A 15 32.51 19.51 9.34
C ASP A 15 32.35 18.84 7.96
N SER A 16 33.47 18.71 7.20
CA SER A 16 33.46 18.03 5.89
C SER A 16 33.20 16.52 6.01
N ASP A 17 33.77 15.89 7.06
CA ASP A 17 33.55 14.47 7.32
C ASP A 17 32.12 14.15 7.74
N ARG A 18 31.45 15.03 8.50
CA ARG A 18 30.04 14.92 8.85
C ARG A 18 29.12 15.05 7.64
N VAL A 19 29.38 15.97 6.74
CA VAL A 19 28.62 16.17 5.50
C VAL A 19 28.80 14.98 4.56
N LEU A 20 30.02 14.43 4.45
CA LEU A 20 30.28 13.25 3.64
C LEU A 20 29.67 11.97 4.23
N MET A 21 29.62 11.82 5.57
CA MET A 21 28.94 10.69 6.22
C MET A 21 27.42 10.78 6.03
N ALA A 22 26.82 11.96 6.22
CA ALA A 22 25.38 12.17 5.98
C ALA A 22 25.00 11.96 4.51
N ALA A 23 25.82 12.39 3.56
CA ALA A 23 25.61 12.16 2.13
C ALA A 23 25.75 10.68 1.74
N ASN A 24 26.67 9.94 2.36
CA ASN A 24 26.81 8.50 2.14
C ASN A 24 25.67 7.69 2.75
N ASP A 25 25.15 8.10 3.89
CA ASP A 25 24.03 7.45 4.58
C ASP A 25 22.74 7.60 3.74
N TRP A 26 22.43 8.81 3.28
CA TRP A 26 21.31 9.07 2.38
C TRP A 26 21.40 8.31 1.03
N LEU A 27 22.58 8.20 0.43
CA LEU A 27 22.77 7.41 -0.80
C LEU A 27 22.67 5.90 -0.54
N SER A 28 22.99 5.45 0.67
CA SER A 28 22.83 4.06 1.09
C SER A 28 21.36 3.72 1.30
N GLU A 29 20.60 4.59 1.96
CA GLU A 29 19.15 4.44 2.16
C GLU A 29 18.42 4.38 0.82
N ARG A 30 18.68 5.32 -0.10
CA ARG A 30 18.06 5.29 -1.45
C ARG A 30 18.39 4.03 -2.23
N ARG A 31 19.62 3.51 -2.14
CA ARG A 31 19.98 2.25 -2.80
C ARG A 31 19.24 1.06 -2.19
N THR A 32 19.00 1.11 -0.90
CA THR A 32 18.25 0.10 -0.16
C THR A 32 16.78 0.11 -0.58
N GLU A 33 16.15 1.28 -0.65
CA GLU A 33 14.78 1.45 -1.12
C GLU A 33 14.58 0.97 -2.57
N VAL A 34 15.45 1.38 -3.49
CA VAL A 34 15.41 0.95 -4.90
C VAL A 34 15.57 -0.56 -5.04
N ALA A 35 16.41 -1.17 -4.21
CA ALA A 35 16.59 -2.63 -4.24
C ALA A 35 15.39 -3.37 -3.65
N ALA A 36 14.77 -2.83 -2.60
CA ALA A 36 13.53 -3.36 -2.03
C ALA A 36 12.39 -3.29 -3.05
N ASP A 37 12.21 -2.17 -3.72
CA ASP A 37 11.19 -1.99 -4.77
C ASP A 37 11.38 -2.97 -5.93
N ARG A 38 12.59 -3.17 -6.41
CA ARG A 38 12.87 -4.18 -7.46
C ARG A 38 12.49 -5.60 -7.05
N ILE A 39 12.62 -5.94 -5.78
CA ILE A 39 12.18 -7.23 -5.27
C ILE A 39 10.65 -7.32 -5.29
N LEU A 40 9.96 -6.24 -4.90
CA LEU A 40 8.49 -6.20 -4.93
C LEU A 40 7.94 -6.20 -6.36
N ASP A 41 8.62 -5.56 -7.32
CA ASP A 41 8.25 -5.59 -8.74
C ASP A 41 8.37 -7.01 -9.30
N ALA A 42 9.45 -7.71 -8.96
CA ALA A 42 9.64 -9.11 -9.36
C ALA A 42 8.58 -10.05 -8.72
N ALA A 43 8.17 -9.76 -7.48
CA ALA A 43 7.08 -10.48 -6.82
C ALA A 43 5.73 -10.21 -7.51
N GLU A 44 5.44 -8.97 -7.91
CA GLU A 44 4.24 -8.57 -8.66
C GLU A 44 4.12 -9.33 -9.97
N GLU A 45 5.22 -9.42 -10.75
CA GLU A 45 5.24 -10.22 -11.97
C GLU A 45 4.90 -11.69 -11.75
N LEU A 46 5.36 -12.27 -10.64
CA LEU A 46 5.04 -13.64 -10.29
C LEU A 46 3.58 -13.80 -9.84
N PHE A 47 3.06 -12.88 -9.03
CA PHE A 47 1.65 -12.87 -8.59
C PHE A 47 0.67 -12.68 -9.75
N THR A 48 1.10 -12.04 -10.83
CA THR A 48 0.30 -11.93 -12.06
C THR A 48 0.11 -13.28 -12.76
N ARG A 49 1.07 -14.22 -12.58
CA ARG A 49 1.11 -15.51 -13.32
C ARG A 49 0.80 -16.73 -12.46
N HIS A 50 0.95 -16.59 -11.15
CA HIS A 50 0.85 -17.70 -10.18
C HIS A 50 0.01 -17.26 -8.99
N ASP A 51 -0.62 -18.22 -8.34
CA ASP A 51 -1.27 -17.99 -7.05
C ASP A 51 -0.26 -17.43 -6.03
N PRO A 52 -0.53 -16.28 -5.41
CA PRO A 52 0.34 -15.68 -4.40
C PRO A 52 0.68 -16.62 -3.24
N GLY A 53 -0.23 -17.57 -2.93
CA GLY A 53 -0.02 -18.63 -1.94
C GLY A 53 1.10 -19.58 -2.31
N SER A 54 1.33 -19.83 -3.60
CA SER A 54 2.32 -20.77 -4.11
C SER A 54 3.71 -20.17 -4.34
N VAL A 55 3.80 -18.86 -4.59
CA VAL A 55 5.07 -18.19 -4.91
C VAL A 55 6.04 -18.23 -3.73
N GLY A 56 7.23 -18.78 -3.97
CA GLY A 56 8.28 -18.95 -2.97
C GLY A 56 9.38 -17.91 -3.03
N MET A 57 10.10 -17.69 -1.90
CA MET A 57 11.21 -16.74 -1.78
C MET A 57 12.34 -16.98 -2.81
N ASN A 58 12.58 -18.24 -3.18
CA ASN A 58 13.62 -18.58 -4.17
C ASN A 58 13.26 -18.11 -5.58
N GLU A 59 11.99 -18.20 -5.95
CA GLU A 59 11.48 -17.75 -7.25
C GLU A 59 11.55 -16.25 -7.34
N ILE A 60 11.16 -15.55 -6.26
CA ILE A 60 11.25 -14.09 -6.18
C ILE A 60 12.72 -13.62 -6.27
N ALA A 61 13.65 -14.26 -5.54
CA ALA A 61 15.07 -13.91 -5.61
C ALA A 61 15.63 -14.06 -7.04
N LYS A 62 15.27 -15.18 -7.72
CA LYS A 62 15.64 -15.42 -9.10
C LYS A 62 15.06 -14.38 -10.06
N ALA A 63 13.79 -14.06 -9.93
CA ALA A 63 13.11 -13.05 -10.75
C ALA A 63 13.69 -11.65 -10.53
N ALA A 64 13.98 -11.28 -9.27
CA ALA A 64 14.61 -10.00 -8.91
C ALA A 64 16.10 -9.89 -9.33
N GLY A 65 16.71 -11.00 -9.78
CA GLY A 65 18.12 -11.05 -10.13
C GLY A 65 19.06 -10.89 -8.94
N CYS A 66 18.65 -11.33 -7.75
CA CYS A 66 19.46 -11.22 -6.53
C CYS A 66 19.69 -12.59 -5.87
N SER A 67 20.69 -12.65 -4.96
CA SER A 67 20.91 -13.86 -4.18
C SER A 67 19.81 -14.03 -3.13
N ARG A 68 19.57 -15.28 -2.70
CA ARG A 68 18.68 -15.57 -1.59
C ARG A 68 19.06 -14.83 -0.31
N ALA A 69 20.36 -14.76 0.01
CA ALA A 69 20.85 -14.02 1.16
C ALA A 69 20.55 -12.52 1.06
N THR A 70 20.62 -11.95 -0.15
CA THR A 70 20.21 -10.57 -0.41
C THR A 70 18.73 -10.38 -0.15
N LEU A 71 17.87 -11.26 -0.67
CA LEU A 71 16.42 -11.17 -0.45
C LEU A 71 16.09 -11.20 1.04
N TYR A 72 16.64 -12.17 1.80
CA TYR A 72 16.37 -12.30 3.24
C TYR A 72 16.88 -11.14 4.08
N ARG A 73 17.79 -10.34 3.58
CA ARG A 73 18.23 -9.10 4.24
C ARG A 73 17.16 -8.00 4.15
N TYR A 74 16.33 -7.99 3.10
CA TYR A 74 15.23 -7.03 2.93
C TYR A 74 13.92 -7.52 3.55
N TYR A 75 13.64 -8.80 3.39
CA TYR A 75 12.39 -9.43 3.85
C TYR A 75 12.72 -10.75 4.55
N GLU A 76 12.58 -10.77 5.87
CA GLU A 76 12.97 -11.91 6.71
C GLU A 76 12.24 -13.24 6.38
N ASN A 77 11.03 -13.12 5.85
CA ASN A 77 10.20 -14.26 5.45
C ASN A 77 9.22 -13.87 4.35
N ARG A 78 8.46 -14.86 3.87
CA ARG A 78 7.47 -14.68 2.81
C ARG A 78 6.31 -13.77 3.22
N GLU A 79 5.89 -13.81 4.48
CA GLU A 79 4.81 -12.99 5.00
C GLU A 79 5.23 -11.53 5.08
N ALA A 80 6.43 -11.24 5.56
CA ALA A 80 6.98 -9.89 5.57
C ALA A 80 7.05 -9.28 4.14
N LEU A 81 7.45 -10.08 3.14
CA LEU A 81 7.46 -9.64 1.75
C LEU A 81 6.05 -9.37 1.22
N ARG A 82 5.10 -10.27 1.50
CA ARG A 82 3.69 -10.10 1.09
C ARG A 82 3.06 -8.87 1.71
N THR A 83 3.27 -8.66 3.00
CA THR A 83 2.80 -7.47 3.71
C THR A 83 3.38 -6.20 3.11
N ALA A 84 4.68 -6.18 2.81
CA ALA A 84 5.31 -5.03 2.17
C ALA A 84 4.75 -4.77 0.76
N TYR A 85 4.50 -5.83 -0.03
CA TYR A 85 3.84 -5.72 -1.33
C TYR A 85 2.43 -5.14 -1.20
N VAL A 86 1.60 -5.70 -0.33
CA VAL A 86 0.23 -5.22 -0.11
C VAL A 86 0.22 -3.77 0.36
N ASN A 87 1.11 -3.39 1.28
CA ASN A 87 1.21 -2.01 1.74
C ASN A 87 1.58 -1.05 0.60
N ARG A 88 2.57 -1.40 -0.24
CA ARG A 88 2.95 -0.60 -1.42
C ARG A 88 1.78 -0.41 -2.37
N GLU A 89 1.08 -1.50 -2.72
CA GLU A 89 -0.07 -1.44 -3.62
C GLU A 89 -1.25 -0.67 -3.00
N THR A 90 -1.44 -0.76 -1.68
CA THR A 90 -2.46 0.02 -0.98
C THR A 90 -2.22 1.52 -1.10
N TYR A 91 -0.97 2.00 -0.96
CA TYR A 91 -0.66 3.41 -1.18
C TYR A 91 -0.92 3.84 -2.63
N ARG A 92 -0.49 3.03 -3.61
CA ARG A 92 -0.75 3.31 -5.04
C ARG A 92 -2.26 3.39 -5.34
N LEU A 93 -3.03 2.44 -4.82
CA LEU A 93 -4.48 2.44 -4.95
C LEU A 93 -5.11 3.67 -4.29
N PHE A 94 -4.68 4.01 -3.08
CA PHE A 94 -5.22 5.15 -2.34
C PHE A 94 -4.99 6.47 -3.08
N ASP A 95 -3.80 6.68 -3.65
CA ASP A 95 -3.50 7.87 -4.44
C ASP A 95 -4.35 7.93 -5.72
N ALA A 96 -4.52 6.81 -6.42
CA ALA A 96 -5.37 6.74 -7.61
C ALA A 96 -6.86 6.98 -7.29
N ILE A 97 -7.35 6.44 -6.16
CA ILE A 97 -8.72 6.68 -5.68
C ILE A 97 -8.89 8.15 -5.34
N LYS A 98 -7.96 8.73 -4.56
CA LYS A 98 -7.98 10.12 -4.14
C LYS A 98 -8.02 11.08 -5.34
N GLU A 99 -7.23 10.83 -6.36
CA GLU A 99 -7.25 11.58 -7.61
C GLU A 99 -8.65 11.51 -8.26
N LYS A 100 -9.20 10.29 -8.38
CA LYS A 100 -10.48 10.05 -9.05
C LYS A 100 -11.66 10.73 -8.36
N ILE A 101 -11.66 10.82 -7.02
CA ILE A 101 -12.76 11.40 -6.23
C ILE A 101 -12.52 12.85 -5.82
N SER A 102 -11.41 13.47 -6.23
CA SER A 102 -10.99 14.81 -5.78
C SER A 102 -12.00 15.93 -6.06
N GLY A 103 -12.78 15.80 -7.16
CA GLY A 103 -13.82 16.76 -7.55
C GLY A 103 -15.21 16.50 -6.95
N ILE A 104 -15.38 15.40 -6.21
CA ILE A 104 -16.69 15.02 -5.65
C ILE A 104 -16.81 15.61 -4.25
N THR A 105 -17.78 16.52 -4.05
CA THR A 105 -17.99 17.22 -2.78
C THR A 105 -19.04 16.57 -1.89
N ASP A 106 -20.05 15.93 -2.49
CA ASP A 106 -21.08 15.21 -1.73
C ASP A 106 -20.49 13.95 -1.08
N PRO A 107 -20.60 13.80 0.27
CA PRO A 107 -19.97 12.66 0.97
C PRO A 107 -20.52 11.30 0.55
N ARG A 108 -21.80 11.21 0.20
CA ARG A 108 -22.46 9.96 -0.20
C ARG A 108 -21.97 9.52 -1.57
N GLU A 109 -21.98 10.44 -2.53
CA GLU A 109 -21.46 10.22 -3.87
C GLU A 109 -19.96 9.89 -3.83
N ARG A 110 -19.20 10.61 -2.99
CA ARG A 110 -17.76 10.40 -2.80
C ARG A 110 -17.45 9.01 -2.24
N LEU A 111 -18.23 8.53 -1.26
CA LEU A 111 -18.09 7.18 -0.72
C LEU A 111 -18.38 6.12 -1.81
N GLY A 112 -19.51 6.23 -2.51
CA GLY A 112 -19.87 5.31 -3.59
C GLY A 112 -18.81 5.25 -4.70
N ALA A 113 -18.34 6.41 -5.15
CA ALA A 113 -17.28 6.52 -6.16
C ALA A 113 -15.94 5.93 -5.67
N GLY A 114 -15.59 6.12 -4.39
CA GLY A 114 -14.40 5.55 -3.79
C GLY A 114 -14.45 4.02 -3.76
N ILE A 115 -15.55 3.43 -3.32
CA ILE A 115 -15.76 1.97 -3.31
C ILE A 115 -15.71 1.42 -4.73
N ALA A 116 -16.49 1.98 -5.66
CA ALA A 116 -16.51 1.54 -7.06
C ALA A 116 -15.13 1.59 -7.72
N THR A 117 -14.37 2.67 -7.46
CA THR A 117 -13.00 2.81 -7.98
C THR A 117 -12.08 1.76 -7.38
N THR A 118 -12.17 1.49 -6.08
CA THR A 118 -11.37 0.44 -5.41
C THR A 118 -11.64 -0.93 -6.01
N LEU A 119 -12.91 -1.33 -6.11
CA LEU A 119 -13.31 -2.63 -6.67
C LEU A 119 -12.81 -2.78 -8.11
N ARG A 120 -12.97 -1.74 -8.93
CA ARG A 120 -12.51 -1.74 -10.31
C ARG A 120 -10.99 -1.89 -10.41
N LEU A 121 -10.22 -1.06 -9.71
CA LEU A 121 -8.76 -1.08 -9.79
C LEU A 121 -8.17 -2.42 -9.31
N VAL A 122 -8.72 -3.01 -8.24
CA VAL A 122 -8.28 -4.33 -7.76
C VAL A 122 -8.61 -5.41 -8.78
N ARG A 123 -9.80 -5.40 -9.37
CA ARG A 123 -10.23 -6.40 -10.36
C ARG A 123 -9.50 -6.28 -11.70
N GLU A 124 -9.16 -5.06 -12.12
CA GLU A 124 -8.39 -4.79 -13.34
C GLU A 124 -6.90 -5.15 -13.20
N SER A 125 -6.38 -5.26 -11.97
CA SER A 125 -5.00 -5.69 -11.71
C SER A 125 -4.91 -7.21 -11.60
N PRO A 126 -4.27 -7.94 -12.54
CA PRO A 126 -4.13 -9.40 -12.44
C PRO A 126 -3.38 -9.84 -11.18
N ALA A 127 -2.39 -9.06 -10.74
CA ALA A 127 -1.64 -9.34 -9.54
C ALA A 127 -2.51 -9.20 -8.28
N LEU A 128 -3.33 -8.13 -8.16
CA LEU A 128 -4.18 -7.91 -6.99
C LEU A 128 -5.41 -8.84 -6.99
N SER A 129 -6.05 -9.05 -8.14
CA SER A 129 -7.23 -9.93 -8.23
C SER A 129 -6.93 -11.36 -7.83
N SER A 130 -5.71 -11.86 -8.09
CA SER A 130 -5.29 -13.20 -7.70
C SER A 130 -5.31 -13.44 -6.18
N TRP A 131 -5.18 -12.38 -5.38
CA TRP A 131 -5.22 -12.45 -3.91
C TRP A 131 -6.63 -12.72 -3.35
N PHE A 132 -7.66 -12.45 -4.14
CA PHE A 132 -9.08 -12.65 -3.79
C PHE A 132 -9.72 -13.83 -4.53
N ALA A 133 -8.93 -14.61 -5.29
CA ALA A 133 -9.42 -15.79 -5.98
C ALA A 133 -9.92 -16.86 -4.98
N THR A 134 -11.09 -17.42 -5.26
CA THR A 134 -11.83 -18.33 -4.34
C THR A 134 -11.27 -19.74 -4.24
N THR A 135 -10.21 -20.09 -4.95
CA THR A 135 -9.65 -21.45 -5.02
C THR A 135 -8.90 -21.90 -3.77
N GLN A 136 -8.57 -20.97 -2.86
CA GLN A 136 -7.97 -21.23 -1.53
C GLN A 136 -8.51 -20.18 -0.54
N PRO A 137 -8.29 -20.30 0.80
CA PRO A 137 -8.62 -19.23 1.71
C PRO A 137 -8.03 -17.93 1.17
N PRO A 138 -8.86 -16.88 0.94
CA PRO A 138 -8.39 -15.69 0.25
C PRO A 138 -7.38 -14.94 1.12
N ILE A 139 -6.10 -15.13 0.82
CA ILE A 139 -4.97 -14.51 1.53
C ILE A 139 -5.12 -12.98 1.57
N GLY A 140 -5.69 -12.40 0.50
CA GLY A 140 -5.98 -10.98 0.43
C GLY A 140 -6.93 -10.48 1.50
N ALA A 141 -7.92 -11.28 1.88
CA ALA A 141 -8.85 -10.93 2.95
C ALA A 141 -8.17 -10.89 4.33
N GLU A 142 -7.34 -11.88 4.62
CA GLU A 142 -6.58 -11.95 5.86
C GLU A 142 -5.60 -10.76 5.97
N LEU A 143 -4.85 -10.50 4.91
CA LEU A 143 -3.91 -9.37 4.87
C LEU A 143 -4.62 -8.01 4.93
N ALA A 144 -5.80 -7.87 4.30
CA ALA A 144 -6.58 -6.64 4.39
C ALA A 144 -7.09 -6.38 5.81
N GLU A 145 -7.48 -7.40 6.55
CA GLU A 145 -7.95 -7.27 7.93
C GLU A 145 -6.79 -7.02 8.92
N GLN A 146 -5.61 -7.57 8.67
CA GLN A 146 -4.44 -7.46 9.53
C GLN A 146 -3.57 -6.23 9.25
N SER A 147 -3.76 -5.54 8.12
CA SER A 147 -2.93 -4.41 7.72
C SER A 147 -3.33 -3.12 8.45
N ASP A 148 -2.44 -2.62 9.30
CA ASP A 148 -2.57 -1.30 9.93
C ASP A 148 -2.61 -0.18 8.88
N VAL A 149 -1.91 -0.33 7.76
CA VAL A 149 -1.89 0.65 6.66
C VAL A 149 -3.26 0.74 6.01
N ILE A 150 -3.88 -0.39 5.67
CA ILE A 150 -5.23 -0.41 5.08
C ILE A 150 -6.24 0.20 6.05
N THR A 151 -6.20 -0.19 7.31
CA THR A 151 -7.10 0.32 8.36
C THR A 151 -6.93 1.83 8.55
N ALA A 152 -5.69 2.32 8.63
CA ALA A 152 -5.41 3.75 8.79
C ALA A 152 -5.88 4.58 7.58
N LEU A 153 -5.64 4.11 6.35
CA LEU A 153 -6.08 4.80 5.14
C LEU A 153 -7.61 4.77 4.97
N ALA A 154 -8.27 3.66 5.33
CA ALA A 154 -9.72 3.58 5.35
C ALA A 154 -10.33 4.55 6.39
N ALA A 155 -9.76 4.62 7.59
CA ALA A 155 -10.18 5.59 8.61
C ALA A 155 -9.96 7.04 8.15
N ALA A 156 -8.82 7.35 7.53
CA ALA A 156 -8.56 8.67 6.96
C ALA A 156 -9.56 9.04 5.85
N PHE A 157 -9.92 8.08 5.00
CA PHE A 157 -10.97 8.27 3.99
C PHE A 157 -12.33 8.55 4.63
N VAL A 158 -12.76 7.73 5.59
CA VAL A 158 -14.02 7.93 6.32
C VAL A 158 -14.05 9.30 7.01
N ASN A 159 -12.97 9.70 7.68
CA ASN A 159 -12.86 11.02 8.31
C ASN A 159 -13.01 12.17 7.30
N SER A 160 -12.59 11.97 6.05
CA SER A 160 -12.74 12.97 4.98
C SER A 160 -14.17 13.13 4.46
N LEU A 161 -15.09 12.22 4.82
CA LEU A 161 -16.51 12.28 4.46
C LEU A 161 -17.33 13.10 5.48
N GLY A 162 -16.77 13.39 6.64
CA GLY A 162 -17.39 14.17 7.71
C GLY A 162 -16.71 13.87 9.05
N ALA A 163 -16.57 14.89 9.88
CA ALA A 163 -15.95 14.73 11.20
C ALA A 163 -16.87 13.94 12.14
N ASP A 164 -16.27 13.01 12.92
CA ASP A 164 -16.95 12.24 13.95
C ASP A 164 -15.94 11.89 15.07
N ASP A 165 -16.40 11.20 16.10
CA ASP A 165 -15.52 10.64 17.13
C ASP A 165 -14.47 9.71 16.50
N PRO A 166 -13.17 9.82 16.87
CA PRO A 166 -12.12 9.00 16.30
C PRO A 166 -12.36 7.49 16.39
N ALA A 167 -12.99 7.00 17.47
CA ALA A 167 -13.31 5.59 17.62
C ALA A 167 -14.44 5.16 16.67
N VAL A 168 -15.38 6.03 16.38
CA VAL A 168 -16.44 5.80 15.39
C VAL A 168 -15.85 5.77 13.98
N VAL A 169 -14.96 6.71 13.66
CA VAL A 169 -14.25 6.76 12.38
C VAL A 169 -13.44 5.49 12.14
N GLU A 170 -12.70 5.04 13.14
CA GLU A 170 -11.93 3.79 13.05
C GLU A 170 -12.83 2.57 12.82
N ASN A 171 -13.91 2.44 13.57
CA ASN A 171 -14.85 1.33 13.42
C ASN A 171 -15.52 1.33 12.03
N ARG A 172 -15.92 2.49 11.52
CA ARG A 172 -16.48 2.63 10.16
C ARG A 172 -15.43 2.29 9.09
N GLY A 173 -14.17 2.70 9.29
CA GLY A 173 -13.06 2.34 8.39
C GLY A 173 -12.85 0.83 8.32
N ARG A 174 -12.81 0.15 9.47
CA ARG A 174 -12.71 -1.32 9.54
C ARG A 174 -13.92 -2.01 8.89
N TRP A 175 -15.12 -1.49 9.11
CA TRP A 175 -16.32 -1.99 8.46
C TRP A 175 -16.25 -1.82 6.93
N LEU A 176 -15.81 -0.67 6.45
CA LEU A 176 -15.64 -0.39 5.02
C LEU A 176 -14.66 -1.37 4.37
N VAL A 177 -13.53 -1.67 5.01
CA VAL A 177 -12.57 -2.68 4.54
C VAL A 177 -13.24 -4.05 4.40
N ARG A 178 -14.04 -4.47 5.37
CA ARG A 178 -14.77 -5.76 5.33
C ARG A 178 -15.78 -5.81 4.19
N VAL A 179 -16.51 -4.73 3.95
CA VAL A 179 -17.46 -4.65 2.83
C VAL A 179 -16.75 -4.76 1.49
N ILE A 180 -15.68 -3.99 1.28
CA ILE A 180 -14.89 -4.04 0.05
C ILE A 180 -14.31 -5.44 -0.16
N THR A 181 -13.72 -6.03 0.87
CA THR A 181 -13.17 -7.39 0.83
C THR A 181 -14.26 -8.42 0.48
N SER A 182 -15.45 -8.29 1.09
CA SER A 182 -16.58 -9.16 0.77
C SER A 182 -16.98 -9.07 -0.69
N LEU A 183 -17.10 -7.85 -1.24
CA LEU A 183 -17.45 -7.64 -2.64
C LEU A 183 -16.35 -8.11 -3.62
N LEU A 184 -15.09 -8.10 -3.21
CA LEU A 184 -13.98 -8.65 -4.02
C LEU A 184 -14.03 -10.17 -4.09
N ILE A 185 -14.41 -10.85 -3.00
CA ILE A 185 -14.51 -12.32 -2.92
C ILE A 185 -15.83 -12.82 -3.51
N PHE A 186 -16.91 -12.12 -3.20
CA PHE A 186 -18.27 -12.46 -3.61
C PHE A 186 -18.87 -11.27 -4.37
N PRO A 187 -18.53 -11.11 -5.66
CA PRO A 187 -19.06 -9.99 -6.44
C PRO A 187 -20.58 -10.07 -6.56
N GLY A 188 -21.22 -8.90 -6.67
CA GLY A 188 -22.63 -8.78 -7.03
C GLY A 188 -22.89 -9.28 -8.46
N ARG A 189 -24.15 -9.25 -8.88
CA ARG A 189 -24.56 -9.67 -10.23
C ARG A 189 -23.91 -8.81 -11.33
N ASP A 190 -23.78 -7.53 -11.05
CA ASP A 190 -23.10 -6.54 -11.88
C ASP A 190 -22.72 -5.29 -11.05
N VAL A 191 -22.07 -4.32 -11.67
CA VAL A 191 -21.65 -3.07 -11.01
C VAL A 191 -22.85 -2.27 -10.46
N ALA A 192 -23.99 -2.27 -11.14
CA ALA A 192 -25.18 -1.54 -10.70
C ALA A 192 -25.79 -2.18 -9.44
N ASP A 193 -25.81 -3.51 -9.37
CA ASP A 193 -26.23 -4.27 -8.18
C ASP A 193 -25.32 -3.98 -6.98
N GLU A 194 -24.01 -3.96 -7.18
CA GLU A 194 -23.06 -3.61 -6.11
C GLU A 194 -23.23 -2.18 -5.62
N LEU A 195 -23.41 -1.22 -6.52
CA LEU A 195 -23.66 0.18 -6.16
C LEU A 195 -24.99 0.35 -5.41
N ALA A 196 -26.04 -0.37 -5.79
CA ALA A 196 -27.31 -0.36 -5.07
C ALA A 196 -27.15 -0.89 -3.63
N MET A 197 -26.41 -1.98 -3.44
CA MET A 197 -26.09 -2.50 -2.10
C MET A 197 -25.27 -1.50 -1.28
N VAL A 198 -24.31 -0.85 -1.90
CA VAL A 198 -23.48 0.19 -1.23
C VAL A 198 -24.35 1.37 -0.79
N GLU A 199 -25.22 1.87 -1.68
CA GLU A 199 -26.10 3.00 -1.37
C GLU A 199 -27.10 2.66 -0.27
N GLU A 200 -27.68 1.47 -0.28
CA GLU A 200 -28.69 1.06 0.68
C GLU A 200 -28.11 0.69 2.05
N PHE A 201 -26.99 -0.04 2.10
CA PHE A 201 -26.51 -0.66 3.34
C PHE A 201 -25.18 -0.09 3.87
N VAL A 202 -24.38 0.58 3.05
CA VAL A 202 -23.05 1.08 3.46
C VAL A 202 -23.08 2.58 3.70
N VAL A 203 -23.64 3.34 2.78
CA VAL A 203 -23.69 4.80 2.84
C VAL A 203 -24.36 5.31 4.12
N PRO A 204 -25.52 4.80 4.57
CA PRO A 204 -26.19 5.28 5.79
C PRO A 204 -25.38 5.02 7.08
N ILE A 205 -24.49 4.02 7.05
CA ILE A 205 -23.67 3.63 8.20
C ILE A 205 -22.38 4.43 8.24
N VAL A 206 -21.74 4.62 7.06
CA VAL A 206 -20.41 5.20 6.95
C VAL A 206 -20.43 6.72 6.90
N VAL A 207 -21.40 7.30 6.19
CA VAL A 207 -21.52 8.76 6.09
C VAL A 207 -22.28 9.29 7.31
N PRO A 208 -21.74 10.24 8.07
CA PRO A 208 -22.45 10.87 9.19
C PRO A 208 -23.77 11.50 8.72
N VAL A 209 -24.83 11.26 9.47
CA VAL A 209 -26.08 11.99 9.25
C VAL A 209 -25.87 13.40 9.78
N GLU A 210 -26.06 14.43 8.94
CA GLU A 210 -26.11 15.80 9.42
C GLU A 210 -27.17 15.90 10.50
N GLN A 211 -26.77 16.09 11.75
CA GLN A 211 -27.70 16.44 12.81
C GLN A 211 -28.27 17.82 12.45
N ARG A 212 -29.49 17.82 11.91
CA ARG A 212 -30.24 19.06 11.79
C ARG A 212 -30.42 19.64 13.21
N ALA A 213 -29.70 20.73 13.46
CA ALA A 213 -29.83 21.55 14.66
C ALA A 213 -31.22 22.19 14.71
#